data_455c1c01d98fa9b0dbcc7b55eb82f668
#
_entry.id   455c1c01d98fa9b0dbcc7b55eb82f668
#
_cell.length_a   1.000
_cell.length_b   1.000
_cell.length_c   1.000
_cell.angle_alpha   90.00
_cell.angle_beta   90.00
_cell.angle_gamma   90.00
#
_symmetry.space_group_name_H-M   'P 1'
#
loop_
_entity.id
_entity.type
_entity.pdbx_description
1 polymer ?
#
loop_
_entity_poly.entity_id
_entity_poly.type
_entity_poly.pdbx_seq_one_letter_code
_entity_poly.pdbx_strand_id
1 'polypeptide(L)'
;MSIDLSKTKTTQWKLIFSSIANPDISEVEVNGPDSVWAMTHGVRKRLTGIRWAGYNDFERSMADVEAHTQHYGQTFANSYCIWEGGLRLYDEMGRLAVKARFHAVKPPVCDFPIVTIAKQSTSLTTLDDICKSGSMNTVMRDFIKTLVTTRQTIVFSGGTGAGKTTFMAACCNQMDPTERVGIYEDAPELDITNHVPNSFNMMSFPEAPGVDKNSRADLDWCIKQAQRQRVDRILVGETRGPEFQSVIVAANSGFEGSMTTLHANDPRMALDKMASFLKRAPGNSGTPMSTINKDIASAINYIIQLGRPNKKYRVLKIEEITKTVGDNDAAKIKTNPIFDYNADTDTWIQKGYPEDNNLRIELQNINGNFESQGMKPAISTENTENNSGEENSWLPKINRPSRFNRHRTI
;
A
#
# COMPACT_ATOMS: atom_id res chain seq x y z
N MET A 1 -7.73 -25.50 -8.11
CA MET A 1 -9.00 -24.76 -8.09
C MET A 1 -9.51 -24.75 -9.50
N SER A 2 -10.72 -25.28 -9.77
CA SER A 2 -11.32 -25.19 -11.11
C SER A 2 -11.79 -23.76 -11.35
N ILE A 3 -11.51 -23.24 -12.54
CA ILE A 3 -11.96 -21.91 -12.98
C ILE A 3 -12.96 -22.07 -14.11
N ASP A 4 -13.94 -21.19 -14.19
CA ASP A 4 -14.89 -21.14 -15.30
C ASP A 4 -14.22 -20.53 -16.54
N LEU A 5 -13.97 -21.36 -17.54
CA LEU A 5 -13.40 -20.99 -18.82
C LEU A 5 -14.43 -20.95 -19.95
N SER A 6 -15.72 -20.94 -19.65
CA SER A 6 -16.82 -20.95 -20.65
C SER A 6 -16.75 -19.74 -21.60
N LYS A 7 -16.25 -18.60 -21.10
CA LYS A 7 -16.05 -17.38 -21.90
C LYS A 7 -14.76 -17.36 -22.71
N THR A 8 -13.82 -18.28 -22.43
CA THR A 8 -12.51 -18.38 -23.11
C THR A 8 -12.62 -19.36 -24.28
N LYS A 9 -12.39 -18.90 -25.50
CA LYS A 9 -12.56 -19.71 -26.72
C LYS A 9 -11.27 -20.39 -27.17
N THR A 10 -10.15 -19.68 -27.05
CA THR A 10 -8.85 -20.14 -27.58
C THR A 10 -8.12 -21.05 -26.59
N THR A 11 -7.46 -22.07 -27.14
CA THR A 11 -6.70 -23.06 -26.36
C THR A 11 -5.54 -22.37 -25.60
N GLN A 12 -4.89 -21.36 -26.20
CA GLN A 12 -3.76 -20.64 -25.62
C GLN A 12 -4.15 -19.99 -24.31
N TRP A 13 -5.22 -19.19 -24.30
CA TRP A 13 -5.67 -18.52 -23.09
C TRP A 13 -6.29 -19.48 -22.07
N LYS A 14 -6.91 -20.58 -22.50
CA LYS A 14 -7.35 -21.62 -21.56
C LYS A 14 -6.17 -22.21 -20.78
N LEU A 15 -5.07 -22.53 -21.47
CA LEU A 15 -3.86 -23.05 -20.82
C LEU A 15 -3.21 -22.02 -19.90
N ILE A 16 -3.13 -20.75 -20.33
CA ILE A 16 -2.57 -19.66 -19.51
C ILE A 16 -3.42 -19.42 -18.26
N PHE A 17 -4.74 -19.33 -18.40
CA PHE A 17 -5.64 -19.09 -17.26
C PHE A 17 -5.66 -20.28 -16.30
N SER A 18 -5.62 -21.49 -16.80
CA SER A 18 -5.47 -22.69 -15.96
C SER A 18 -4.13 -22.69 -15.23
N SER A 19 -3.05 -22.24 -15.88
CA SER A 19 -1.74 -22.12 -15.25
C SER A 19 -1.73 -21.08 -14.14
N ILE A 20 -2.23 -19.87 -14.38
CA ILE A 20 -2.26 -18.83 -13.34
C ILE A 20 -3.20 -19.17 -12.18
N ALA A 21 -4.21 -20.03 -12.39
CA ALA A 21 -5.08 -20.54 -11.34
C ALA A 21 -4.37 -21.54 -10.40
N ASN A 22 -3.26 -22.12 -10.83
CA ASN A 22 -2.44 -22.95 -9.94
C ASN A 22 -1.90 -22.13 -8.78
N PRO A 23 -2.10 -22.54 -7.50
CA PRO A 23 -1.61 -21.81 -6.33
C PRO A 23 -0.11 -21.51 -6.35
N ASP A 24 0.69 -22.43 -6.90
CA ASP A 24 2.16 -22.34 -6.93
C ASP A 24 2.70 -21.36 -7.98
N ILE A 25 1.87 -20.92 -8.91
CA ILE A 25 2.25 -19.97 -9.95
C ILE A 25 1.88 -18.56 -9.51
N SER A 26 2.88 -17.68 -9.46
CA SER A 26 2.71 -16.26 -9.11
C SER A 26 2.59 -15.36 -10.33
N GLU A 27 3.15 -15.78 -11.47
CA GLU A 27 3.22 -14.94 -12.67
C GLU A 27 3.24 -15.80 -13.93
N VAL A 28 2.65 -15.28 -15.01
CA VAL A 28 2.77 -15.85 -16.36
C VAL A 28 3.23 -14.74 -17.31
N GLU A 29 4.26 -15.05 -18.10
CA GLU A 29 4.90 -14.13 -19.05
C GLU A 29 4.77 -14.68 -20.48
N VAL A 30 4.38 -13.83 -21.43
CA VAL A 30 4.41 -14.11 -22.88
C VAL A 30 5.46 -13.21 -23.49
N ASN A 31 6.51 -13.78 -24.08
CA ASN A 31 7.63 -13.07 -24.67
C ASN A 31 7.76 -13.31 -26.18
N GLY A 32 6.80 -14.02 -26.77
CA GLY A 32 6.80 -14.36 -28.20
C GLY A 32 5.68 -15.33 -28.55
N PRO A 33 5.52 -15.68 -29.83
CA PRO A 33 4.40 -16.48 -30.32
C PRO A 33 4.35 -17.90 -29.72
N ASP A 34 5.45 -18.43 -29.25
CA ASP A 34 5.56 -19.73 -28.58
C ASP A 34 6.43 -19.67 -27.31
N SER A 35 6.78 -18.46 -26.85
CA SER A 35 7.61 -18.24 -25.67
C SER A 35 6.76 -17.79 -24.50
N VAL A 36 6.18 -18.77 -23.78
CA VAL A 36 5.34 -18.54 -22.62
C VAL A 36 6.00 -19.16 -21.38
N TRP A 37 6.09 -18.40 -20.30
CA TRP A 37 6.78 -18.78 -19.08
C TRP A 37 5.88 -18.58 -17.85
N ALA A 38 6.08 -19.39 -16.83
CA ALA A 38 5.43 -19.26 -15.54
C ALA A 38 6.47 -19.18 -14.43
N MET A 39 6.20 -18.32 -13.46
CA MET A 39 6.99 -18.18 -12.23
C MET A 39 6.41 -19.09 -11.15
N THR A 40 7.16 -20.10 -10.73
CA THR A 40 6.79 -21.05 -9.67
C THR A 40 7.83 -21.00 -8.56
N HIS A 41 7.44 -20.58 -7.36
CA HIS A 41 8.34 -20.46 -6.20
C HIS A 41 9.66 -19.71 -6.50
N GLY A 42 9.57 -18.66 -7.32
CA GLY A 42 10.74 -17.85 -7.71
C GLY A 42 11.60 -18.44 -8.84
N VAL A 43 11.17 -19.54 -9.46
CA VAL A 43 11.83 -20.18 -10.60
C VAL A 43 10.96 -20.08 -11.85
N ARG A 44 11.53 -19.60 -12.96
CA ARG A 44 10.84 -19.54 -14.26
C ARG A 44 10.87 -20.92 -14.92
N LYS A 45 9.69 -21.35 -15.37
CA LYS A 45 9.52 -22.59 -16.15
C LYS A 45 8.75 -22.28 -17.43
N ARG A 46 9.21 -22.81 -18.56
CA ARG A 46 8.51 -22.65 -19.84
C ARG A 46 7.22 -23.47 -19.86
N LEU A 47 6.12 -22.83 -20.25
CA LEU A 47 4.87 -23.51 -20.55
C LEU A 47 4.91 -24.02 -22.00
N THR A 48 4.61 -25.29 -22.19
CA THR A 48 4.60 -25.93 -23.52
C THR A 48 3.18 -26.04 -24.06
N GLY A 49 3.06 -26.21 -25.37
CA GLY A 49 1.74 -26.38 -26.02
C GLY A 49 0.97 -25.08 -26.30
N ILE A 50 1.58 -23.94 -26.02
CA ILE A 50 1.00 -22.60 -26.28
C ILE A 50 1.74 -21.98 -27.45
N ARG A 51 1.02 -21.70 -28.54
CA ARG A 51 1.60 -21.08 -29.73
C ARG A 51 0.52 -20.31 -30.52
N TRP A 52 0.87 -19.09 -30.95
CA TRP A 52 0.12 -18.30 -31.90
C TRP A 52 0.80 -18.36 -33.29
N ALA A 53 -0.01 -18.34 -34.37
CA ALA A 53 0.51 -18.35 -35.72
C ALA A 53 1.22 -17.01 -36.09
N GLY A 54 0.96 -15.94 -35.37
CA GLY A 54 1.54 -14.61 -35.55
C GLY A 54 0.73 -13.55 -34.83
N TYR A 55 1.09 -12.26 -35.05
CA TYR A 55 0.45 -11.11 -34.39
C TYR A 55 -1.08 -11.10 -34.55
N ASN A 56 -1.59 -11.25 -35.77
CA ASN A 56 -3.05 -11.22 -36.03
C ASN A 56 -3.82 -12.33 -35.32
N ASP A 57 -3.19 -13.51 -35.13
CA ASP A 57 -3.77 -14.61 -34.39
C ASP A 57 -3.80 -14.32 -32.90
N PHE A 58 -2.71 -13.75 -32.39
CA PHE A 58 -2.64 -13.26 -30.99
C PHE A 58 -3.69 -12.17 -30.77
N GLU A 59 -3.75 -11.13 -31.60
CA GLU A 59 -4.68 -10.01 -31.44
C GLU A 59 -6.14 -10.46 -31.39
N ARG A 60 -6.54 -11.36 -32.28
CA ARG A 60 -7.89 -11.95 -32.25
C ARG A 60 -8.18 -12.73 -30.99
N SER A 61 -7.16 -13.41 -30.44
CA SER A 61 -7.30 -14.17 -29.20
C SER A 61 -7.49 -13.29 -27.96
N MET A 62 -7.12 -12.00 -28.04
CA MET A 62 -7.24 -11.06 -26.91
C MET A 62 -8.68 -10.80 -26.47
N ALA A 63 -9.68 -11.06 -27.33
CA ALA A 63 -11.09 -11.03 -26.94
C ALA A 63 -11.39 -11.96 -25.75
N ASP A 64 -10.66 -13.07 -25.61
CA ASP A 64 -10.77 -13.96 -24.46
C ASP A 64 -10.23 -13.32 -23.17
N VAL A 65 -9.17 -12.53 -23.27
CA VAL A 65 -8.62 -11.79 -22.13
C VAL A 65 -9.55 -10.64 -21.74
N GLU A 66 -10.06 -9.91 -22.72
CA GLU A 66 -11.00 -8.81 -22.53
C GLU A 66 -12.26 -9.25 -21.78
N ALA A 67 -12.73 -10.47 -22.06
CA ALA A 67 -13.90 -11.04 -21.37
C ALA A 67 -13.70 -11.27 -19.86
N HIS A 68 -12.45 -11.33 -19.40
CA HIS A 68 -12.07 -11.56 -18.01
C HIS A 68 -11.35 -10.36 -17.37
N THR A 69 -11.15 -9.28 -18.12
CA THR A 69 -10.36 -8.13 -17.68
C THR A 69 -11.27 -6.93 -17.51
N GLN A 70 -11.11 -6.23 -16.38
CA GLN A 70 -11.66 -4.88 -16.24
C GLN A 70 -10.77 -3.93 -17.03
N HIS A 71 -11.22 -3.56 -18.22
CA HIS A 71 -10.58 -2.57 -19.09
C HIS A 71 -11.53 -1.38 -19.21
N TYR A 72 -11.05 -0.21 -18.97
CA TYR A 72 -11.85 1.02 -18.88
C TYR A 72 -12.26 1.56 -20.25
N GLY A 73 -13.01 0.75 -21.05
CA GLY A 73 -13.47 1.12 -22.39
C GLY A 73 -12.41 1.02 -23.49
N GLN A 74 -11.18 0.59 -23.18
CA GLN A 74 -10.16 0.30 -24.17
C GLN A 74 -10.07 -1.19 -24.44
N THR A 75 -10.12 -1.59 -25.69
CA THR A 75 -9.80 -2.94 -26.13
C THR A 75 -8.31 -3.04 -26.47
N PHE A 76 -7.77 -4.25 -26.49
CA PHE A 76 -6.40 -4.45 -26.94
C PHE A 76 -6.18 -3.92 -28.36
N ALA A 77 -7.13 -4.11 -29.26
CA ALA A 77 -7.04 -3.67 -30.64
C ALA A 77 -6.94 -2.14 -30.79
N ASN A 78 -7.71 -1.38 -30.00
CA ASN A 78 -7.72 0.09 -30.09
C ASN A 78 -6.80 0.80 -29.07
N SER A 79 -6.12 0.06 -28.19
CA SER A 79 -5.06 0.63 -27.33
C SER A 79 -3.86 1.03 -28.21
N TYR A 80 -3.10 2.06 -27.80
CA TYR A 80 -1.92 2.49 -28.56
C TYR A 80 -0.81 1.43 -28.50
N CYS A 81 0.11 1.49 -27.58
CA CYS A 81 1.19 0.51 -27.45
C CYS A 81 1.07 -0.33 -26.17
N ILE A 82 0.31 0.14 -25.22
CA ILE A 82 0.17 -0.47 -23.90
C ILE A 82 -1.31 -0.74 -23.64
N TRP A 83 -1.61 -1.91 -23.08
CA TRP A 83 -2.92 -2.26 -22.58
C TRP A 83 -2.78 -2.88 -21.18
N GLU A 84 -3.45 -2.29 -20.21
CA GLU A 84 -3.40 -2.67 -18.82
C GLU A 84 -4.80 -2.91 -18.27
N GLY A 85 -4.90 -3.79 -17.26
CA GLY A 85 -6.15 -4.03 -16.58
C GLY A 85 -6.05 -5.04 -15.44
N GLY A 86 -7.15 -5.16 -14.71
CA GLY A 86 -7.32 -6.16 -13.67
C GLY A 86 -7.95 -7.44 -14.25
N LEU A 87 -7.21 -8.54 -14.31
CA LEU A 87 -7.73 -9.85 -14.69
C LEU A 87 -8.45 -10.49 -13.50
N ARG A 88 -9.68 -10.94 -13.72
CA ARG A 88 -10.48 -11.65 -12.72
C ARG A 88 -11.03 -12.94 -13.31
N LEU A 89 -10.63 -14.07 -12.73
CA LEU A 89 -11.17 -15.39 -13.11
C LEU A 89 -12.03 -15.90 -11.95
N TYR A 90 -13.18 -16.42 -12.29
CA TYR A 90 -14.16 -16.94 -11.34
C TYR A 90 -14.21 -18.47 -11.41
N ASP A 91 -14.61 -19.12 -10.33
CA ASP A 91 -14.93 -20.55 -10.34
C ASP A 91 -16.34 -20.80 -10.91
N GLU A 92 -16.71 -22.07 -11.04
CA GLU A 92 -18.01 -22.49 -11.56
C GLU A 92 -19.20 -22.01 -10.68
N MET A 93 -18.94 -21.61 -9.43
CA MET A 93 -19.93 -21.05 -8.53
C MET A 93 -19.98 -19.52 -8.56
N GLY A 94 -19.21 -18.89 -9.47
CA GLY A 94 -19.12 -17.44 -9.58
C GLY A 94 -18.29 -16.75 -8.49
N ARG A 95 -17.51 -17.48 -7.69
CA ARG A 95 -16.61 -16.92 -6.69
C ARG A 95 -15.28 -16.55 -7.34
N LEU A 96 -14.70 -15.43 -6.90
CA LEU A 96 -13.40 -14.97 -7.41
C LEU A 96 -12.30 -16.00 -7.07
N ALA A 97 -11.76 -16.67 -8.09
CA ALA A 97 -10.70 -17.67 -7.95
C ALA A 97 -9.30 -17.08 -8.16
N VAL A 98 -9.16 -16.16 -9.12
CA VAL A 98 -7.89 -15.48 -9.43
C VAL A 98 -8.14 -14.01 -9.63
N LYS A 99 -7.33 -13.20 -8.95
CA LYS A 99 -7.15 -11.77 -9.20
C LYS A 99 -5.71 -11.57 -9.66
N ALA A 100 -5.51 -10.92 -10.79
CA ALA A 100 -4.18 -10.67 -11.32
C ALA A 100 -4.12 -9.30 -12.02
N ARG A 101 -2.94 -8.66 -12.01
CA ARG A 101 -2.66 -7.54 -12.90
C ARG A 101 -2.29 -8.10 -14.27
N PHE A 102 -2.87 -7.53 -15.30
CA PHE A 102 -2.57 -7.81 -16.70
C PHE A 102 -1.90 -6.58 -17.31
N HIS A 103 -0.74 -6.78 -17.92
CA HIS A 103 -0.03 -5.75 -18.67
C HIS A 103 0.42 -6.32 -20.00
N ALA A 104 0.14 -5.62 -21.08
CA ALA A 104 0.57 -5.99 -22.42
C ALA A 104 1.21 -4.79 -23.13
N VAL A 105 2.30 -5.05 -23.83
CA VAL A 105 2.93 -4.10 -24.77
C VAL A 105 2.84 -4.71 -26.16
N LYS A 106 2.46 -3.92 -27.17
CA LYS A 106 2.28 -4.39 -28.54
C LYS A 106 3.08 -3.57 -29.56
N PRO A 107 3.22 -4.06 -30.79
CA PRO A 107 3.84 -3.29 -31.87
C PRO A 107 3.26 -1.86 -31.99
N PRO A 108 4.07 -0.87 -32.40
CA PRO A 108 5.40 -0.99 -33.01
C PRO A 108 6.58 -0.99 -32.03
N VAL A 109 6.37 -0.96 -30.71
CA VAL A 109 7.46 -0.89 -29.72
C VAL A 109 8.10 -2.24 -29.40
N CYS A 110 7.52 -3.32 -29.92
CA CYS A 110 8.06 -4.69 -29.86
C CYS A 110 7.63 -5.47 -31.11
N ASP A 111 8.35 -6.56 -31.45
CA ASP A 111 8.07 -7.36 -32.64
C ASP A 111 6.83 -8.26 -32.47
N PHE A 112 6.60 -8.75 -31.26
CA PHE A 112 5.44 -9.54 -30.87
C PHE A 112 4.96 -9.06 -29.50
N PRO A 113 3.64 -9.10 -29.20
CA PRO A 113 3.15 -8.63 -27.92
C PRO A 113 3.84 -9.30 -26.72
N ILE A 114 4.30 -8.48 -25.79
CA ILE A 114 4.85 -8.92 -24.51
C ILE A 114 3.74 -8.80 -23.48
N VAL A 115 3.43 -9.91 -22.78
CA VAL A 115 2.38 -9.92 -21.77
C VAL A 115 2.92 -10.37 -20.43
N THR A 116 2.51 -9.70 -19.37
CA THR A 116 2.77 -10.10 -18.00
C THR A 116 1.44 -10.21 -17.25
N ILE A 117 1.19 -11.37 -16.65
CA ILE A 117 0.05 -11.63 -15.78
C ILE A 117 0.61 -11.91 -14.39
N ALA A 118 0.52 -10.95 -13.49
CA ALA A 118 1.01 -11.08 -12.11
C ALA A 118 -0.16 -11.34 -11.16
N LYS A 119 -0.18 -12.54 -10.57
CA LYS A 119 -1.22 -12.94 -9.62
C LYS A 119 -1.14 -12.09 -8.38
N GLN A 120 -2.29 -11.64 -7.93
CA GLN A 120 -2.47 -10.96 -6.66
C GLN A 120 -2.99 -11.95 -5.62
N SER A 121 -2.59 -11.76 -4.37
CA SER A 121 -3.13 -12.58 -3.29
C SER A 121 -4.63 -12.30 -3.14
N THR A 122 -5.44 -13.37 -3.21
CA THR A 122 -6.86 -13.30 -2.86
C THR A 122 -7.10 -13.68 -1.40
N SER A 123 -6.06 -14.13 -0.69
CA SER A 123 -6.15 -14.42 0.74
C SER A 123 -6.08 -13.12 1.53
N LEU A 124 -7.04 -12.95 2.42
CA LEU A 124 -7.06 -11.87 3.38
C LEU A 124 -5.95 -12.12 4.40
N THR A 125 -4.79 -11.51 4.15
CA THR A 125 -3.69 -11.54 5.10
C THR A 125 -3.97 -10.54 6.22
N THR A 126 -3.91 -10.97 7.46
CA THR A 126 -4.04 -10.11 8.64
C THR A 126 -2.67 -9.77 9.24
N LEU A 127 -2.61 -8.77 10.12
CA LEU A 127 -1.38 -8.49 10.88
C LEU A 127 -0.97 -9.68 11.75
N ASP A 128 -1.93 -10.47 12.23
CA ASP A 128 -1.64 -11.70 12.98
C ASP A 128 -1.00 -12.78 12.11
N ASP A 129 -1.42 -12.92 10.86
CA ASP A 129 -0.82 -13.86 9.90
C ASP A 129 0.60 -13.44 9.53
N ILE A 130 0.83 -12.14 9.32
CA ILE A 130 2.16 -11.58 9.08
C ILE A 130 3.08 -11.82 10.30
N CYS A 131 2.56 -11.66 11.51
CA CYS A 131 3.29 -11.96 12.73
C CYS A 131 3.62 -13.46 12.84
N LYS A 132 2.65 -14.35 12.62
CA LYS A 132 2.84 -15.82 12.63
C LYS A 132 3.85 -16.29 11.58
N SER A 133 3.93 -15.60 10.42
CA SER A 133 4.94 -15.89 9.39
C SER A 133 6.36 -15.47 9.79
N GLY A 134 6.52 -14.84 10.95
CA GLY A 134 7.80 -14.35 11.45
C GLY A 134 8.28 -13.07 10.77
N SER A 135 7.40 -12.33 10.10
CA SER A 135 7.77 -11.07 9.43
C SER A 135 7.91 -9.90 10.40
N MET A 136 7.38 -10.02 11.61
CA MET A 136 7.49 -9.10 12.75
C MET A 136 7.24 -9.89 14.05
N ASN A 137 7.56 -9.31 15.20
CA ASN A 137 7.22 -9.87 16.50
C ASN A 137 5.83 -9.37 16.99
N THR A 138 5.35 -9.92 18.10
CA THR A 138 4.03 -9.59 18.66
C THR A 138 3.94 -8.15 19.16
N VAL A 139 5.02 -7.62 19.72
CA VAL A 139 5.08 -6.22 20.20
C VAL A 139 4.90 -5.24 19.04
N MET A 140 5.61 -5.48 17.93
CA MET A 140 5.45 -4.67 16.71
C MET A 140 4.06 -4.79 16.11
N ARG A 141 3.49 -6.02 16.10
CA ARG A 141 2.11 -6.23 15.64
C ARG A 141 1.13 -5.37 16.42
N ASP A 142 1.22 -5.40 17.74
CA ASP A 142 0.30 -4.65 18.62
C ASP A 142 0.53 -3.15 18.50
N PHE A 143 1.79 -2.72 18.36
CA PHE A 143 2.13 -1.34 18.04
C PHE A 143 1.47 -0.88 16.73
N ILE A 144 1.60 -1.65 15.65
CA ILE A 144 1.02 -1.31 14.34
C ILE A 144 -0.51 -1.30 14.41
N LYS A 145 -1.12 -2.26 15.11
CA LYS A 145 -2.58 -2.25 15.36
C LYS A 145 -3.00 -0.93 16.02
N THR A 146 -2.27 -0.48 17.03
CA THR A 146 -2.53 0.79 17.71
C THR A 146 -2.39 1.98 16.76
N LEU A 147 -1.35 2.03 15.92
CA LEU A 147 -1.21 3.09 14.92
C LEU A 147 -2.44 3.21 14.02
N VAL A 148 -2.99 2.07 13.59
CA VAL A 148 -4.18 2.07 12.72
C VAL A 148 -5.42 2.51 13.45
N THR A 149 -5.66 2.02 14.67
CA THR A 149 -6.85 2.37 15.48
C THR A 149 -6.83 3.80 15.97
N THR A 150 -5.65 4.37 16.24
CA THR A 150 -5.47 5.78 16.61
C THR A 150 -5.33 6.71 15.40
N ARG A 151 -5.61 6.21 14.19
CA ARG A 151 -5.65 6.99 12.93
C ARG A 151 -4.34 7.69 12.61
N GLN A 152 -3.20 7.03 12.85
CA GLN A 152 -1.90 7.54 12.41
C GLN A 152 -1.75 7.40 10.89
N THR A 153 -1.26 8.44 10.24
CA THR A 153 -0.95 8.42 8.80
C THR A 153 0.38 7.70 8.56
N ILE A 154 0.35 6.63 7.77
CA ILE A 154 1.47 5.69 7.63
C ILE A 154 1.94 5.61 6.17
N VAL A 155 3.25 5.69 5.98
CA VAL A 155 3.91 5.39 4.71
C VAL A 155 4.62 4.05 4.79
N PHE A 156 4.24 3.09 3.93
CA PHE A 156 4.95 1.82 3.80
C PHE A 156 6.03 1.95 2.73
N SER A 157 7.26 1.81 3.14
CA SER A 157 8.44 1.93 2.28
C SER A 157 9.11 0.56 2.07
N GLY A 158 9.73 0.36 0.93
CA GLY A 158 10.44 -0.89 0.63
C GLY A 158 10.72 -1.07 -0.85
N GLY A 159 11.63 -1.97 -1.18
CA GLY A 159 11.94 -2.35 -2.55
C GLY A 159 10.77 -3.02 -3.29
N THR A 160 10.96 -3.32 -4.56
CA THR A 160 9.99 -4.09 -5.36
C THR A 160 9.81 -5.49 -4.76
N GLY A 161 8.56 -5.92 -4.61
CA GLY A 161 8.25 -7.23 -4.04
C GLY A 161 8.51 -7.35 -2.53
N ALA A 162 8.68 -6.23 -1.81
CA ALA A 162 8.84 -6.21 -0.34
C ALA A 162 7.54 -6.49 0.43
N GLY A 163 6.40 -6.58 -0.25
CA GLY A 163 5.10 -6.87 0.37
C GLY A 163 4.37 -5.63 0.91
N LYS A 164 4.69 -4.43 0.43
CA LYS A 164 4.10 -3.16 0.91
C LYS A 164 2.58 -3.14 0.82
N THR A 165 2.03 -3.42 -0.36
CA THR A 165 0.58 -3.42 -0.62
C THR A 165 -0.13 -4.48 0.23
N THR A 166 0.45 -5.68 0.36
CA THR A 166 -0.07 -6.75 1.22
C THR A 166 -0.08 -6.34 2.69
N PHE A 167 0.98 -5.67 3.14
CA PHE A 167 1.09 -5.20 4.53
C PHE A 167 0.08 -4.09 4.81
N MET A 168 -0.07 -3.13 3.90
CA MET A 168 -1.09 -2.08 4.00
C MET A 168 -2.50 -2.67 4.03
N ALA A 169 -2.81 -3.65 3.18
CA ALA A 169 -4.09 -4.35 3.21
C ALA A 169 -4.34 -5.07 4.54
N ALA A 170 -3.30 -5.69 5.13
CA ALA A 170 -3.39 -6.34 6.44
C ALA A 170 -3.70 -5.36 7.57
N CYS A 171 -3.19 -4.12 7.48
CA CYS A 171 -3.50 -3.06 8.43
C CYS A 171 -4.99 -2.69 8.41
N CYS A 172 -5.64 -2.75 7.25
CA CYS A 172 -7.04 -2.39 7.11
C CYS A 172 -7.99 -3.27 7.94
N ASN A 173 -7.58 -4.48 8.33
CA ASN A 173 -8.34 -5.34 9.25
C ASN A 173 -8.51 -4.73 10.67
N GLN A 174 -7.76 -3.68 10.99
CA GLN A 174 -7.85 -2.97 12.27
C GLN A 174 -8.68 -1.68 12.20
N MET A 175 -9.17 -1.31 11.01
CA MET A 175 -10.06 -0.17 10.84
C MET A 175 -11.46 -0.49 11.36
N ASP A 176 -12.21 0.53 11.74
CA ASP A 176 -13.62 0.37 12.06
C ASP A 176 -14.36 -0.05 10.77
N PRO A 177 -15.12 -1.16 10.78
CA PRO A 177 -15.85 -1.63 9.60
C PRO A 177 -16.88 -0.64 9.06
N THR A 178 -17.26 0.35 9.85
CA THR A 178 -18.20 1.41 9.44
C THR A 178 -17.53 2.58 8.77
N GLU A 179 -16.20 2.72 8.86
CA GLU A 179 -15.46 3.77 8.18
C GLU A 179 -15.64 3.68 6.66
N ARG A 180 -15.80 4.83 6.02
CA ARG A 180 -15.81 4.92 4.57
C ARG A 180 -14.41 5.12 4.05
N VAL A 181 -13.85 4.11 3.38
CA VAL A 181 -12.46 4.11 2.91
C VAL A 181 -12.41 4.21 1.39
N GLY A 182 -11.77 5.28 0.89
CA GLY A 182 -11.47 5.44 -0.53
C GLY A 182 -10.11 4.86 -0.87
N ILE A 183 -10.06 4.00 -1.87
CA ILE A 183 -8.83 3.37 -2.39
C ILE A 183 -8.55 3.96 -3.76
N TYR A 184 -7.34 4.52 -3.93
CA TYR A 184 -6.93 5.22 -5.14
C TYR A 184 -5.67 4.56 -5.70
N GLU A 185 -5.73 4.05 -6.92
CA GLU A 185 -4.69 3.20 -7.52
C GLU A 185 -4.53 3.45 -9.01
N ASP A 186 -3.33 3.19 -9.55
CA ASP A 186 -3.10 3.11 -11.00
C ASP A 186 -3.47 1.73 -11.55
N ALA A 187 -3.31 0.69 -10.74
CA ALA A 187 -3.70 -0.68 -11.05
C ALA A 187 -4.38 -1.32 -9.84
N PRO A 188 -5.43 -2.16 -10.01
CA PRO A 188 -6.22 -2.69 -8.90
C PRO A 188 -5.43 -3.74 -8.12
N GLU A 189 -4.75 -3.33 -7.06
CA GLU A 189 -3.99 -4.22 -6.19
C GLU A 189 -4.70 -4.48 -4.86
N LEU A 190 -5.26 -3.43 -4.26
CA LEU A 190 -5.92 -3.50 -2.96
C LEU A 190 -7.35 -4.03 -3.07
N ASP A 191 -7.66 -4.99 -2.22
CA ASP A 191 -9.02 -5.45 -2.01
C ASP A 191 -9.22 -5.63 -0.50
N ILE A 192 -9.91 -4.68 0.11
CA ILE A 192 -10.16 -4.64 1.54
C ILE A 192 -11.64 -4.76 1.89
N THR A 193 -12.51 -5.02 0.91
CA THR A 193 -13.96 -5.05 1.11
C THR A 193 -14.41 -6.04 2.18
N ASN A 194 -13.66 -7.13 2.36
CA ASN A 194 -13.93 -8.10 3.43
C ASN A 194 -13.51 -7.62 4.83
N HIS A 195 -12.64 -6.61 4.93
CA HIS A 195 -12.25 -5.98 6.19
C HIS A 195 -13.07 -4.72 6.45
N VAL A 196 -13.25 -3.91 5.42
CA VAL A 196 -13.98 -2.64 5.46
C VAL A 196 -15.06 -2.67 4.37
N PRO A 197 -16.26 -3.17 4.68
CA PRO A 197 -17.34 -3.29 3.69
C PRO A 197 -17.72 -1.95 3.03
N ASN A 198 -17.58 -0.83 3.75
CA ASN A 198 -17.85 0.51 3.23
C ASN A 198 -16.62 1.11 2.54
N SER A 199 -15.93 0.32 1.72
CA SER A 199 -14.81 0.78 0.90
C SER A 199 -15.15 0.78 -0.59
N PHE A 200 -14.45 1.62 -1.36
CA PHE A 200 -14.57 1.66 -2.81
C PHE A 200 -13.20 1.95 -3.45
N ASN A 201 -13.03 1.50 -4.69
CA ASN A 201 -11.82 1.73 -5.47
C ASN A 201 -12.09 2.77 -6.55
N MET A 202 -11.17 3.73 -6.67
CA MET A 202 -11.03 4.59 -7.84
C MET A 202 -9.69 4.32 -8.50
N MET A 203 -9.75 4.16 -9.80
CA MET A 203 -8.56 3.89 -10.58
C MET A 203 -8.24 5.06 -11.48
N SER A 204 -6.96 5.37 -11.60
CA SER A 204 -6.54 6.32 -12.59
C SER A 204 -6.89 5.80 -14.00
N PHE A 205 -7.31 6.72 -14.84
CA PHE A 205 -7.57 6.45 -16.24
C PHE A 205 -6.41 7.05 -17.05
N PRO A 206 -5.44 6.21 -17.49
CA PRO A 206 -4.28 6.72 -18.21
C PRO A 206 -4.66 7.34 -19.54
N GLU A 207 -3.75 8.13 -20.09
CA GLU A 207 -3.91 8.77 -21.39
C GLU A 207 -4.18 7.74 -22.48
N ALA A 208 -5.36 7.81 -23.09
CA ALA A 208 -5.61 7.13 -24.36
C ALA A 208 -5.42 8.11 -25.51
N PRO A 209 -4.80 7.71 -26.62
CA PRO A 209 -4.75 8.53 -27.82
C PRO A 209 -6.16 8.88 -28.28
N GLY A 210 -6.41 10.19 -28.50
CA GLY A 210 -7.72 10.69 -28.93
C GLY A 210 -8.69 11.05 -27.79
N VAL A 211 -8.33 10.79 -26.53
CA VAL A 211 -9.09 11.27 -25.37
C VAL A 211 -8.65 12.70 -25.07
N ASP A 212 -9.63 13.60 -24.93
CA ASP A 212 -9.37 14.99 -24.54
C ASP A 212 -8.60 15.02 -23.20
N LYS A 213 -7.59 15.90 -23.14
CA LYS A 213 -6.81 16.14 -21.92
C LYS A 213 -7.67 16.44 -20.68
N ASN A 214 -8.86 17.01 -20.87
CA ASN A 214 -9.82 17.32 -19.83
C ASN A 214 -10.62 16.09 -19.32
N SER A 215 -10.55 14.97 -20.01
CA SER A 215 -11.23 13.71 -19.64
C SER A 215 -10.32 12.74 -18.87
N ARG A 216 -9.12 13.19 -18.51
CA ARG A 216 -8.14 12.39 -17.77
C ARG A 216 -8.49 12.33 -16.29
N ALA A 217 -8.51 11.14 -15.74
CA ALA A 217 -8.55 10.90 -14.31
C ALA A 217 -7.22 10.27 -13.91
N ASP A 218 -6.16 11.08 -13.80
CA ASP A 218 -4.91 10.61 -13.21
C ASP A 218 -5.07 10.39 -11.70
N LEU A 219 -4.07 9.79 -11.07
CA LEU A 219 -4.12 9.47 -9.65
C LEU A 219 -4.29 10.72 -8.78
N ASP A 220 -3.69 11.83 -9.15
CA ASP A 220 -3.83 13.13 -8.49
C ASP A 220 -5.29 13.63 -8.54
N TRP A 221 -5.92 13.54 -9.72
CA TRP A 221 -7.34 13.89 -9.87
C TRP A 221 -8.23 12.98 -9.03
N CYS A 222 -7.96 11.67 -9.03
CA CYS A 222 -8.73 10.70 -8.24
C CYS A 222 -8.68 11.03 -6.74
N ILE A 223 -7.48 11.30 -6.20
CA ILE A 223 -7.29 11.64 -4.77
C ILE A 223 -8.03 12.93 -4.42
N LYS A 224 -8.01 13.94 -5.30
CA LYS A 224 -8.75 15.20 -5.10
C LYS A 224 -10.27 15.02 -4.97
N GLN A 225 -10.84 13.94 -5.54
CA GLN A 225 -12.27 13.65 -5.38
C GLN A 225 -12.64 13.18 -3.96
N ALA A 226 -11.68 12.72 -3.16
CA ALA A 226 -11.91 12.22 -1.80
C ALA A 226 -12.71 13.22 -0.94
N GLN A 227 -12.40 14.51 -1.03
CA GLN A 227 -13.08 15.57 -0.30
C GLN A 227 -14.60 15.64 -0.58
N ARG A 228 -15.01 15.27 -1.81
CA ARG A 228 -16.43 15.25 -2.21
C ARG A 228 -17.10 13.92 -1.92
N GLN A 229 -16.32 12.87 -1.72
CA GLN A 229 -16.81 11.51 -1.48
C GLN A 229 -17.06 11.21 -0.01
N ARG A 230 -16.75 12.14 0.90
CA ARG A 230 -16.94 12.00 2.35
C ARG A 230 -16.30 10.74 2.90
N VAL A 231 -15.09 10.46 2.49
CA VAL A 231 -14.31 9.35 3.04
C VAL A 231 -13.75 9.72 4.41
N ASP A 232 -13.58 8.72 5.26
CA ASP A 232 -12.93 8.86 6.56
C ASP A 232 -11.42 8.66 6.45
N ARG A 233 -10.96 7.83 5.50
CA ARG A 233 -9.56 7.56 5.20
C ARG A 233 -9.33 7.40 3.71
N ILE A 234 -8.10 7.69 3.32
CA ILE A 234 -7.60 7.51 1.96
C ILE A 234 -6.51 6.45 1.97
N LEU A 235 -6.62 5.46 1.09
CA LEU A 235 -5.56 4.52 0.79
C LEU A 235 -5.07 4.79 -0.62
N VAL A 236 -3.78 5.08 -0.77
CA VAL A 236 -3.16 5.24 -2.09
C VAL A 236 -2.24 4.06 -2.33
N GLY A 237 -2.54 3.27 -3.35
CA GLY A 237 -1.85 2.02 -3.62
C GLY A 237 -0.34 2.20 -3.71
N GLU A 238 0.11 3.16 -4.50
CA GLU A 238 1.52 3.55 -4.60
C GLU A 238 1.64 5.01 -5.03
N THR A 239 2.59 5.74 -4.43
CA THR A 239 2.97 7.08 -4.85
C THR A 239 4.34 7.05 -5.52
N ARG A 240 4.43 7.62 -6.74
CA ARG A 240 5.63 7.58 -7.58
C ARG A 240 6.10 8.96 -8.02
N GLY A 241 5.27 9.99 -7.79
CA GLY A 241 5.51 11.32 -8.33
C GLY A 241 4.73 12.45 -7.65
N PRO A 242 4.41 13.50 -8.42
CA PRO A 242 3.78 14.72 -7.92
C PRO A 242 2.41 14.55 -7.27
N GLU A 243 1.69 13.46 -7.56
CA GLU A 243 0.41 13.09 -6.93
C GLU A 243 0.52 12.98 -5.41
N PHE A 244 1.73 12.78 -4.88
CA PHE A 244 2.00 12.77 -3.45
C PHE A 244 1.60 14.09 -2.77
N GLN A 245 1.58 15.22 -3.50
CA GLN A 245 1.07 16.49 -2.98
C GLN A 245 -0.38 16.37 -2.54
N SER A 246 -1.22 15.69 -3.32
CA SER A 246 -2.64 15.49 -2.96
C SER A 246 -2.80 14.58 -1.74
N VAL A 247 -1.90 13.61 -1.54
CA VAL A 247 -1.87 12.81 -0.31
C VAL A 247 -1.56 13.69 0.90
N ILE A 248 -0.55 14.55 0.82
CA ILE A 248 -0.18 15.47 1.91
C ILE A 248 -1.31 16.46 2.21
N VAL A 249 -1.89 17.06 1.18
CA VAL A 249 -3.03 17.99 1.34
C VAL A 249 -4.22 17.27 1.99
N ALA A 250 -4.53 16.06 1.57
CA ALA A 250 -5.61 15.28 2.15
C ALA A 250 -5.34 14.96 3.63
N ALA A 251 -4.17 14.44 3.96
CA ALA A 251 -3.80 14.12 5.34
C ALA A 251 -3.89 15.34 6.27
N ASN A 252 -3.46 16.53 5.78
CA ASN A 252 -3.58 17.79 6.51
C ASN A 252 -5.00 18.41 6.52
N SER A 253 -5.95 17.82 5.78
CA SER A 253 -7.33 18.33 5.65
C SER A 253 -8.37 17.47 6.36
N GLY A 254 -7.96 16.62 7.32
CA GLY A 254 -8.85 15.82 8.15
C GLY A 254 -9.03 14.36 7.71
N PHE A 255 -8.26 13.88 6.72
CA PHE A 255 -8.22 12.44 6.38
C PHE A 255 -7.13 11.73 7.18
N GLU A 256 -7.21 11.84 8.51
CA GLU A 256 -6.28 11.18 9.44
C GLU A 256 -6.33 9.65 9.29
N GLY A 257 -5.18 9.00 9.48
CA GLY A 257 -5.06 7.54 9.32
C GLY A 257 -4.99 7.09 7.87
N SER A 258 -4.74 8.00 6.93
CA SER A 258 -4.48 7.66 5.53
C SER A 258 -3.18 6.87 5.39
N MET A 259 -3.11 6.03 4.36
CA MET A 259 -1.95 5.17 4.12
C MET A 259 -1.55 5.20 2.66
N THR A 260 -0.24 5.11 2.41
CA THR A 260 0.29 4.95 1.06
C THR A 260 1.54 4.10 1.06
N THR A 261 1.91 3.60 -0.13
CA THR A 261 3.20 2.91 -0.33
C THR A 261 4.12 3.73 -1.23
N LEU A 262 5.42 3.59 -1.03
CA LEU A 262 6.42 4.12 -1.94
C LEU A 262 7.67 3.22 -2.00
N HIS A 263 8.42 3.32 -3.09
CA HIS A 263 9.68 2.59 -3.24
C HIS A 263 10.84 3.38 -2.65
N ALA A 264 11.41 2.90 -1.53
CA ALA A 264 12.71 3.35 -1.01
C ALA A 264 13.39 2.21 -0.24
N ASN A 265 14.73 2.30 -0.09
CA ASN A 265 15.51 1.25 0.55
C ASN A 265 15.68 1.45 2.05
N ASP A 266 15.39 2.64 2.56
CA ASP A 266 15.36 2.97 3.98
C ASP A 266 14.46 4.19 4.24
N PRO A 267 14.09 4.48 5.51
CA PRO A 267 13.20 5.59 5.85
C PRO A 267 13.75 6.97 5.46
N ARG A 268 15.07 7.17 5.52
CA ARG A 268 15.67 8.45 5.13
C ARG A 268 15.51 8.70 3.63
N MET A 269 15.79 7.68 2.80
CA MET A 269 15.55 7.75 1.36
C MET A 269 14.05 7.93 1.04
N ALA A 270 13.15 7.38 1.87
CA ALA A 270 11.73 7.61 1.73
C ALA A 270 11.37 9.09 1.91
N LEU A 271 11.91 9.75 2.95
CA LEU A 271 11.73 11.18 3.20
C LEU A 271 12.28 12.04 2.04
N ASP A 272 13.48 11.73 1.56
CA ASP A 272 14.11 12.45 0.46
C ASP A 272 13.28 12.30 -0.84
N LYS A 273 12.70 11.12 -1.10
CA LYS A 273 11.77 10.91 -2.22
C LYS A 273 10.48 11.70 -2.08
N MET A 274 9.85 11.66 -0.91
CA MET A 274 8.64 12.44 -0.63
C MET A 274 8.88 13.92 -0.88
N ALA A 275 10.00 14.47 -0.36
CA ALA A 275 10.40 15.84 -0.61
C ALA A 275 10.63 16.14 -2.10
N SER A 276 11.26 15.21 -2.83
CA SER A 276 11.44 15.31 -4.28
C SER A 276 10.12 15.28 -5.05
N PHE A 277 9.15 14.48 -4.64
CA PHE A 277 7.81 14.44 -5.25
C PHE A 277 7.09 15.77 -5.08
N LEU A 278 7.06 16.31 -3.85
CA LEU A 278 6.46 17.61 -3.58
C LEU A 278 7.16 18.74 -4.34
N LYS A 279 8.50 18.73 -4.42
CA LYS A 279 9.24 19.76 -5.13
C LYS A 279 8.92 19.79 -6.63
N ARG A 280 8.61 18.62 -7.22
CA ARG A 280 8.22 18.49 -8.64
C ARG A 280 6.73 18.72 -8.89
N ALA A 281 5.93 18.82 -7.83
CA ALA A 281 4.49 19.05 -7.98
C ALA A 281 4.21 20.45 -8.57
N PRO A 282 3.14 20.59 -9.38
CA PRO A 282 2.76 21.86 -9.96
C PRO A 282 2.61 22.95 -8.90
N GLY A 283 3.24 24.11 -9.13
CA GLY A 283 3.22 25.26 -8.20
C GLY A 283 4.32 25.25 -7.13
N ASN A 284 5.04 24.15 -6.93
CA ASN A 284 6.04 24.02 -5.85
C ASN A 284 7.50 24.30 -6.27
N SER A 285 7.76 24.65 -7.52
CA SER A 285 9.13 24.85 -8.01
C SER A 285 9.92 25.89 -7.20
N GLY A 286 9.25 26.96 -6.73
CA GLY A 286 9.81 28.03 -5.88
C GLY A 286 9.71 27.77 -4.37
N THR A 287 9.01 26.72 -3.92
CA THR A 287 8.78 26.50 -2.51
C THR A 287 10.08 26.10 -1.78
N PRO A 288 10.44 26.77 -0.66
CA PRO A 288 11.60 26.38 0.13
C PRO A 288 11.52 24.94 0.62
N MET A 289 12.68 24.26 0.72
CA MET A 289 12.73 22.88 1.26
C MET A 289 12.25 22.79 2.70
N SER A 290 12.45 23.83 3.49
CA SER A 290 11.94 23.93 4.86
C SER A 290 10.41 23.83 4.92
N THR A 291 9.70 24.49 4.00
CA THR A 291 8.24 24.41 3.90
C THR A 291 7.81 23.01 3.47
N ILE A 292 8.44 22.44 2.43
CA ILE A 292 8.17 21.08 1.97
C ILE A 292 8.36 20.07 3.12
N ASN A 293 9.44 20.18 3.87
CA ASN A 293 9.70 19.30 5.00
C ASN A 293 8.68 19.47 6.14
N LYS A 294 8.22 20.72 6.40
CA LYS A 294 7.15 20.96 7.36
C LYS A 294 5.83 20.31 6.93
N ASP A 295 5.47 20.42 5.64
CA ASP A 295 4.26 19.82 5.10
C ASP A 295 4.27 18.30 5.23
N ILE A 296 5.42 17.66 4.96
CA ILE A 296 5.60 16.21 5.17
C ILE A 296 5.47 15.86 6.66
N ALA A 297 6.18 16.59 7.53
CA ALA A 297 6.20 16.29 8.96
C ALA A 297 4.86 16.54 9.66
N SER A 298 4.00 17.41 9.10
CA SER A 298 2.64 17.62 9.61
C SER A 298 1.65 16.56 9.16
N ALA A 299 1.88 15.96 7.98
CA ALA A 299 0.95 15.03 7.35
C ALA A 299 1.23 13.56 7.68
N ILE A 300 2.51 13.18 7.77
CA ILE A 300 2.95 11.78 7.93
C ILE A 300 3.43 11.56 9.36
N ASN A 301 2.86 10.56 10.03
CA ASN A 301 3.24 10.23 11.41
C ASN A 301 4.30 9.12 11.47
N TYR A 302 4.19 8.09 10.62
CA TYR A 302 5.08 6.93 10.67
C TYR A 302 5.54 6.47 9.29
N ILE A 303 6.78 5.97 9.25
CA ILE A 303 7.32 5.20 8.13
C ILE A 303 7.57 3.78 8.61
N ILE A 304 6.98 2.81 7.92
CA ILE A 304 7.24 1.38 8.13
C ILE A 304 8.05 0.87 6.95
N GLN A 305 9.31 0.54 7.20
CA GLN A 305 10.23 0.01 6.19
C GLN A 305 10.11 -1.50 6.10
N LEU A 306 9.81 -2.00 4.92
CA LEU A 306 9.69 -3.42 4.62
C LEU A 306 10.84 -3.89 3.73
N GLY A 307 11.24 -5.15 3.88
CA GLY A 307 12.28 -5.74 3.04
C GLY A 307 12.28 -7.26 3.04
N ARG A 308 13.23 -7.83 2.32
CA ARG A 308 13.39 -9.28 2.17
C ARG A 308 14.83 -9.76 2.41
N PRO A 309 15.40 -9.50 3.60
CA PRO A 309 16.70 -10.07 3.95
C PRO A 309 16.62 -11.59 3.87
N ASN A 310 17.63 -12.21 3.26
CA ASN A 310 17.70 -13.66 3.07
C ASN A 310 16.43 -14.26 2.45
N LYS A 311 15.77 -13.52 1.54
CA LYS A 311 14.50 -13.88 0.86
C LYS A 311 13.28 -14.03 1.80
N LYS A 312 13.38 -13.64 3.07
CA LYS A 312 12.29 -13.66 4.05
C LYS A 312 11.69 -12.26 4.19
N TYR A 313 10.37 -12.15 4.20
CA TYR A 313 9.70 -10.87 4.47
C TYR A 313 9.95 -10.43 5.90
N ARG A 314 10.35 -9.16 6.08
CA ARG A 314 10.62 -8.57 7.41
C ARG A 314 10.19 -7.12 7.43
N VAL A 315 9.63 -6.70 8.56
CA VAL A 315 9.59 -5.28 8.93
C VAL A 315 11.00 -4.91 9.37
N LEU A 316 11.67 -4.04 8.63
CA LEU A 316 13.08 -3.69 8.90
C LEU A 316 13.20 -2.55 9.90
N LYS A 317 12.30 -1.54 9.79
CA LYS A 317 12.31 -0.38 10.68
C LYS A 317 10.90 0.17 10.85
N ILE A 318 10.65 0.75 12.00
CA ILE A 318 9.51 1.64 12.24
C ILE A 318 10.06 2.93 12.79
N GLU A 319 9.82 4.04 12.08
CA GLU A 319 10.24 5.38 12.49
C GLU A 319 9.03 6.31 12.59
N GLU A 320 8.96 7.04 13.71
CA GLU A 320 8.03 8.14 13.93
C GLU A 320 8.63 9.42 13.32
N ILE A 321 7.81 10.19 12.62
CA ILE A 321 8.16 11.53 12.16
C ILE A 321 7.72 12.52 13.23
N THR A 322 8.67 13.22 13.86
CA THR A 322 8.35 14.03 15.04
C THR A 322 8.20 15.51 14.72
N LYS A 323 9.18 16.11 14.07
CA LYS A 323 9.17 17.54 13.72
C LYS A 323 10.28 17.88 12.75
N THR A 324 10.27 19.11 12.26
CA THR A 324 11.41 19.69 11.54
C THR A 324 12.36 20.38 12.53
N VAL A 325 13.67 20.19 12.32
CA VAL A 325 14.73 20.82 13.12
C VAL A 325 15.58 21.67 12.21
N GLY A 326 15.90 22.89 12.67
CA GLY A 326 16.69 23.90 11.96
C GLY A 326 15.83 25.07 11.48
N ASP A 327 16.46 26.22 11.36
CA ASP A 327 15.87 27.44 10.82
C ASP A 327 16.24 27.59 9.34
N ASN A 328 15.37 28.27 8.60
CA ASN A 328 15.53 28.55 7.17
C ASN A 328 15.52 27.31 6.26
N ASP A 329 16.11 27.40 5.09
CA ASP A 329 16.13 26.36 4.05
C ASP A 329 16.86 25.06 4.43
N ALA A 330 17.55 25.05 5.60
CA ALA A 330 18.26 23.89 6.14
C ALA A 330 17.39 23.01 7.05
N ALA A 331 16.12 23.35 7.28
CA ALA A 331 15.24 22.56 8.15
C ALA A 331 15.10 21.12 7.65
N LYS A 332 15.50 20.15 8.48
CA LYS A 332 15.42 18.72 8.21
C LYS A 332 14.33 18.08 9.04
N ILE A 333 13.70 17.04 8.49
CA ILE A 333 12.75 16.23 9.25
C ILE A 333 13.53 15.40 10.27
N LYS A 334 13.12 15.48 11.53
CA LYS A 334 13.59 14.63 12.61
C LYS A 334 12.72 13.40 12.70
N THR A 335 13.33 12.24 12.84
CA THR A 335 12.65 10.97 13.08
C THR A 335 13.06 10.41 14.43
N ASN A 336 12.16 9.63 15.02
CA ASN A 336 12.36 8.89 16.24
C ASN A 336 12.28 7.40 15.91
N PRO A 337 13.40 6.65 15.92
CA PRO A 337 13.39 5.23 15.64
C PRO A 337 12.69 4.46 16.77
N ILE A 338 11.64 3.71 16.43
CA ILE A 338 10.89 2.89 17.37
C ILE A 338 11.38 1.44 17.37
N PHE A 339 11.53 0.84 16.16
CA PHE A 339 12.03 -0.52 16.00
C PHE A 339 13.05 -0.62 14.88
N ASP A 340 14.09 -1.43 15.13
CA ASP A 340 15.11 -1.81 14.15
C ASP A 340 15.23 -3.34 14.07
N TYR A 341 15.39 -3.87 12.86
CA TYR A 341 15.69 -5.26 12.60
C TYR A 341 17.20 -5.51 12.61
N ASN A 342 17.62 -6.53 13.33
CA ASN A 342 18.99 -7.01 13.30
C ASN A 342 19.07 -8.25 12.39
N ALA A 343 19.74 -8.11 11.25
CA ALA A 343 19.86 -9.17 10.26
C ALA A 343 20.75 -10.34 10.71
N ASP A 344 21.71 -10.10 11.60
CA ASP A 344 22.66 -11.12 12.08
C ASP A 344 21.96 -12.10 13.04
N THR A 345 21.03 -11.62 13.84
CA THR A 345 20.31 -12.41 14.84
C THR A 345 18.89 -12.78 14.42
N ASP A 346 18.40 -12.29 13.27
CA ASP A 346 17.00 -12.40 12.81
C ASP A 346 15.99 -11.94 13.90
N THR A 347 16.28 -10.84 14.60
CA THR A 347 15.48 -10.29 15.71
C THR A 347 15.23 -8.80 15.54
N TRP A 348 14.28 -8.26 16.34
CA TRP A 348 13.96 -6.84 16.38
C TRP A 348 14.36 -6.24 17.72
N ILE A 349 14.86 -5.02 17.67
CA ILE A 349 15.28 -4.22 18.82
C ILE A 349 14.35 -3.01 18.90
N GLN A 350 13.70 -2.83 20.02
CA GLN A 350 13.00 -1.57 20.31
C GLN A 350 14.03 -0.49 20.67
N LYS A 351 14.03 0.61 19.93
CA LYS A 351 14.98 1.73 20.08
C LYS A 351 14.40 2.88 20.89
N GLY A 352 13.09 3.05 20.83
CA GLY A 352 12.44 4.19 21.47
C GLY A 352 10.95 3.98 21.69
N TYR A 353 10.31 5.03 22.19
CA TYR A 353 8.87 5.12 22.37
C TYR A 353 8.32 6.29 21.56
N PRO A 354 7.04 6.26 21.13
CA PRO A 354 6.40 7.38 20.47
C PRO A 354 6.56 8.67 21.29
N GLU A 355 6.73 9.81 20.65
CA GLU A 355 6.69 11.11 21.33
C GLU A 355 5.24 11.50 21.72
N ASP A 356 4.22 10.98 20.98
CA ASP A 356 2.82 11.21 21.27
C ASP A 356 2.36 10.51 22.58
N ASN A 357 2.00 11.31 23.57
CA ASN A 357 1.54 10.81 24.87
C ASN A 357 0.21 10.06 24.79
N ASN A 358 -0.72 10.42 23.91
CA ASN A 358 -1.99 9.73 23.75
C ASN A 358 -1.77 8.32 23.19
N LEU A 359 -0.90 8.21 22.20
CA LEU A 359 -0.51 6.91 21.65
C LEU A 359 0.20 6.04 22.71
N ARG A 360 1.05 6.63 23.58
CA ARG A 360 1.68 5.90 24.69
C ARG A 360 0.65 5.35 25.67
N ILE A 361 -0.36 6.13 26.02
CA ILE A 361 -1.45 5.70 26.92
C ILE A 361 -2.23 4.55 26.28
N GLU A 362 -2.57 4.64 25.02
CA GLU A 362 -3.29 3.55 24.32
C GLU A 362 -2.44 2.27 24.25
N LEU A 363 -1.16 2.37 23.98
CA LEU A 363 -0.23 1.24 24.01
C LEU A 363 -0.16 0.57 25.39
N GLN A 364 -0.17 1.34 26.46
CA GLN A 364 -0.20 0.83 27.83
C GLN A 364 -1.53 0.12 28.13
N ASN A 365 -2.66 0.66 27.68
CA ASN A 365 -3.98 0.08 27.89
C ASN A 365 -4.16 -1.27 27.19
N ILE A 366 -3.59 -1.43 25.98
CA ILE A 366 -3.74 -2.66 25.18
C ILE A 366 -2.83 -3.78 25.68
N ASN A 367 -1.63 -3.50 26.15
CA ASN A 367 -0.60 -4.51 26.42
C ASN A 367 -0.31 -4.77 27.91
N GLY A 368 -0.98 -4.08 28.83
CA GLY A 368 -0.81 -4.30 30.28
C GLY A 368 0.62 -4.15 30.81
N ASN A 369 1.60 -3.93 29.97
CA ASN A 369 2.99 -3.59 30.27
C ASN A 369 3.84 -3.70 29.00
N PHE A 370 3.99 -2.64 28.25
CA PHE A 370 4.98 -2.53 27.18
C PHE A 370 6.41 -2.72 27.73
N GLU A 371 6.59 -2.49 29.03
CA GLU A 371 7.84 -2.70 29.78
C GLU A 371 8.08 -4.15 30.22
N SER A 372 7.04 -4.98 30.35
CA SER A 372 7.19 -6.31 30.96
C SER A 372 7.70 -7.40 30.03
N GLN A 373 7.83 -7.16 28.74
CA GLN A 373 8.37 -8.13 27.76
C GLN A 373 9.89 -8.05 27.57
N GLY A 374 10.63 -7.51 28.54
CA GLY A 374 12.09 -7.64 28.60
C GLY A 374 12.89 -6.64 27.78
N MET A 375 12.25 -5.60 27.23
CA MET A 375 12.92 -4.53 26.50
C MET A 375 12.97 -3.25 27.36
N LYS A 376 13.97 -3.14 28.23
CA LYS A 376 14.24 -1.86 28.92
C LYS A 376 14.75 -0.85 27.89
N PRO A 377 14.19 0.39 27.85
CA PRO A 377 14.81 1.46 27.09
C PRO A 377 16.21 1.72 27.65
N ALA A 378 17.17 1.99 26.78
CA ALA A 378 18.42 2.60 27.20
C ALA A 378 18.09 4.05 27.66
N ILE A 379 17.71 4.22 28.92
CA ILE A 379 17.60 5.53 29.54
C ILE A 379 19.05 5.98 29.74
N SER A 380 19.46 7.00 29.01
CA SER A 380 20.61 7.80 29.36
C SER A 380 20.32 8.46 30.71
N THR A 381 20.86 7.89 31.77
CA THR A 381 20.95 8.54 33.08
C THR A 381 21.97 9.66 33.01
N GLU A 382 21.57 10.82 32.53
CA GLU A 382 22.25 12.07 32.81
C GLU A 382 21.20 13.15 33.10
N ASN A 383 21.27 13.63 34.34
CA ASN A 383 20.59 14.78 34.91
C ASN A 383 19.18 14.62 35.51
N THR A 384 19.12 14.05 36.72
CA THR A 384 18.20 14.52 37.74
C THR A 384 18.90 14.51 39.13
N GLU A 385 19.75 15.48 39.34
CA GLU A 385 19.98 16.01 40.70
C GLU A 385 19.44 17.42 40.74
N ASN A 386 18.64 17.67 41.79
CA ASN A 386 18.09 18.93 42.27
C ASN A 386 16.83 19.48 41.58
N ASN A 387 15.67 19.14 42.14
CA ASN A 387 14.87 20.16 42.85
C ASN A 387 13.77 19.50 43.71
N SER A 388 13.96 19.62 45.01
CA SER A 388 12.96 19.41 46.04
C SER A 388 11.97 20.57 46.05
N GLY A 389 10.67 20.25 46.05
CA GLY A 389 9.63 21.11 46.60
C GLY A 389 8.95 22.04 45.62
N GLU A 390 7.74 21.60 45.20
CA GLU A 390 6.51 22.38 45.29
C GLU A 390 5.36 21.60 44.64
N GLU A 391 4.40 21.22 45.48
CA GLU A 391 3.09 20.77 45.03
C GLU A 391 2.41 21.87 44.23
N ASN A 392 2.14 21.67 42.96
CA ASN A 392 1.21 22.49 42.21
C ASN A 392 0.07 21.64 41.66
N SER A 393 -1.04 21.70 42.41
CA SER A 393 -2.38 21.24 42.07
C SER A 393 -2.97 22.07 40.92
N TRP A 394 -2.77 21.66 39.69
CA TRP A 394 -3.53 22.13 38.54
C TRP A 394 -3.73 21.01 37.52
N LEU A 395 -4.65 20.09 37.80
CA LEU A 395 -5.24 19.21 36.83
C LEU A 395 -6.68 19.66 36.55
N PRO A 396 -7.03 20.11 35.37
CA PRO A 396 -8.43 20.29 35.02
C PRO A 396 -9.11 18.93 34.91
N LYS A 397 -10.18 18.74 35.70
CA LYS A 397 -11.09 17.60 35.58
C LYS A 397 -11.75 17.64 34.19
N ILE A 398 -11.33 16.80 33.28
CA ILE A 398 -12.04 16.61 32.02
C ILE A 398 -13.21 15.66 32.26
N ASN A 399 -14.44 16.24 32.26
CA ASN A 399 -15.68 15.51 32.25
C ASN A 399 -15.77 14.74 30.92
N ARG A 400 -15.81 13.42 30.99
CA ARG A 400 -16.17 12.56 29.85
C ARG A 400 -17.64 12.80 29.50
N PRO A 401 -18.01 13.08 28.24
CA PRO A 401 -19.39 13.03 27.84
C PRO A 401 -19.87 11.57 27.85
N SER A 402 -20.96 11.34 28.57
CA SER A 402 -21.70 10.07 28.63
C SER A 402 -22.14 9.63 27.25
N ARG A 403 -21.97 8.32 26.96
CA ARG A 403 -22.50 7.62 25.79
C ARG A 403 -23.95 8.02 25.53
N PHE A 404 -24.22 8.57 24.35
CA PHE A 404 -25.58 8.71 23.84
C PHE A 404 -26.16 7.35 23.49
N ASN A 405 -27.07 6.86 24.34
CA ASN A 405 -28.02 5.83 23.97
C ASN A 405 -28.99 6.41 22.95
N ARG A 406 -28.89 6.02 21.70
CA ARG A 406 -29.97 6.23 20.73
C ARG A 406 -30.85 4.99 20.72
N HIS A 407 -31.95 5.05 21.47
CA HIS A 407 -33.13 4.25 21.15
C HIS A 407 -33.70 4.73 19.82
N ARG A 408 -33.76 3.82 18.86
CA ARG A 408 -34.63 3.98 17.69
C ARG A 408 -36.05 3.53 18.09
N THR A 409 -37.00 4.40 17.88
CA THR A 409 -38.40 4.00 17.64
C THR A 409 -38.82 4.66 16.33
N ILE A 410 -39.35 3.82 15.44
CA ILE A 410 -40.05 4.02 14.16
C ILE A 410 -39.14 4.41 12.98
#